data_4898e930d6e0e67cd99fe49f9a5e6849
#
_entry.id   4898e930d6e0e67cd99fe49f9a5e6849
#
_cell.length_a   1.000
_cell.length_b   1.000
_cell.length_c   1.000
_cell.angle_alpha   90.00
_cell.angle_beta   90.00
_cell.angle_gamma   90.00
#
_symmetry.space_group_name_H-M   'P 1'
#
loop_
_entity.id
_entity.type
_entity.pdbx_description
1 polymer ?
#
loop_
_entity_poly.entity_id
_entity_poly.type
_entity_poly.pdbx_seq_one_letter_code
_entity_poly.pdbx_strand_id
1 'polypeptide(L)'
;MFETWRCGSLAATWDEVAQGGAHVGAVRVRRLAFGTLVLVALVVSGASATADKAAGVDPPEVDRPTTIERLTVRGSADSLAAAAVLKQFGAETDDGSYALVARAVELAPARGDLAWLAVRLCSIAADCDPVSPEQHLHAVDPGNAIALIGALTRAQAKNDAGAIDSALTAIGSSERFHVYFDPLVAATAPELAQVRHRGSGPPSRKELARATVEMIGVIAASILPPSQALSLSCKGLALQLDGRLERCRRAARTFERADTFIVEGLGLSLQQKLWPLDSAEGRAVTAKRRVFQYRLEEYSRLSISAANFAEFPTDVVEVFRTHPREQDAALVYFAKAGIPADPPTSWTSTMLPRVP
;
A
#
# COMPACT_ATOMS: atom_id res chain seq x y z
N MET A 1 -19.41 -18.00 28.15
CA MET A 1 -18.03 -17.91 28.65
C MET A 1 -17.25 -17.25 27.55
N PHE A 2 -17.06 -15.93 27.64
CA PHE A 2 -16.30 -15.15 26.67
C PHE A 2 -14.87 -15.04 27.17
N GLU A 3 -13.93 -15.72 26.52
CA GLU A 3 -12.51 -15.48 26.75
C GLU A 3 -12.07 -14.26 25.94
N THR A 4 -11.66 -13.23 26.68
CA THR A 4 -11.07 -12.00 26.15
C THR A 4 -9.69 -12.27 25.61
N TRP A 5 -9.54 -12.32 24.29
CA TRP A 5 -8.24 -12.27 23.64
C TRP A 5 -7.64 -10.88 23.81
N ARG A 6 -6.60 -10.76 24.62
CA ARG A 6 -5.79 -9.55 24.75
C ARG A 6 -4.91 -9.44 23.49
N CYS A 7 -5.13 -8.42 22.66
CA CYS A 7 -4.19 -7.98 21.65
C CYS A 7 -2.90 -7.49 22.32
N GLY A 8 -1.88 -8.35 22.38
CA GLY A 8 -0.55 -8.00 22.88
C GLY A 8 0.21 -7.18 21.84
N SER A 9 0.65 -6.04 22.27
CA SER A 9 1.82 -5.23 21.86
C SER A 9 2.50 -5.55 20.50
N LEU A 10 2.03 -4.95 19.41
CA LEU A 10 2.73 -4.89 18.11
C LEU A 10 3.76 -3.73 18.02
N ALA A 11 3.86 -2.89 19.05
CA ALA A 11 4.80 -1.77 19.06
C ALA A 11 6.26 -2.18 19.38
N ALA A 12 6.48 -3.35 19.98
CA ALA A 12 7.82 -3.81 20.39
C ALA A 12 8.66 -4.39 19.24
N THR A 13 8.05 -4.77 18.11
CA THR A 13 8.74 -5.50 17.03
C THR A 13 9.60 -4.63 16.10
N TRP A 14 9.49 -3.31 16.16
CA TRP A 14 10.27 -2.40 15.30
C TRP A 14 11.70 -2.15 15.80
N ASP A 15 11.94 -2.25 17.12
CA ASP A 15 13.27 -2.06 17.69
C ASP A 15 14.12 -3.33 17.64
N GLU A 16 13.54 -4.53 17.70
CA GLU A 16 14.30 -5.79 17.64
C GLU A 16 14.85 -6.13 16.26
N VAL A 17 14.18 -5.74 15.17
CA VAL A 17 14.69 -5.93 13.81
C VAL A 17 15.91 -5.04 13.51
N ALA A 18 16.15 -4.01 14.31
CA ALA A 18 17.24 -3.05 14.12
C ALA A 18 18.56 -3.45 14.82
N GLN A 19 18.58 -4.41 15.73
CA GLN A 19 19.77 -4.74 16.55
C GLN A 19 20.50 -6.03 16.16
N GLY A 20 19.97 -6.85 15.26
CA GLY A 20 20.53 -8.15 14.88
C GLY A 20 21.38 -8.15 13.60
N GLY A 21 22.50 -7.47 13.57
CA GLY A 21 23.35 -7.44 12.38
C GLY A 21 24.84 -7.48 12.64
N ALA A 22 25.42 -8.64 12.92
CA ALA A 22 26.81 -8.98 12.59
C ALA A 22 27.04 -10.48 12.78
N HIS A 23 26.87 -11.27 11.71
CA HIS A 23 27.76 -12.38 11.38
C HIS A 23 27.38 -12.94 10.01
N VAL A 24 28.33 -12.87 9.08
CA VAL A 24 28.23 -13.35 7.70
C VAL A 24 28.34 -14.88 7.71
N GLY A 25 27.27 -15.52 7.29
CA GLY A 25 27.26 -16.93 6.93
C GLY A 25 26.15 -17.11 5.90
N ALA A 26 26.50 -17.63 4.71
CA ALA A 26 25.58 -17.85 3.60
C ALA A 26 24.47 -18.82 4.01
N VAL A 27 23.34 -18.29 4.48
CA VAL A 27 22.10 -19.03 4.73
C VAL A 27 21.02 -18.41 3.87
N ARG A 28 20.41 -19.26 3.04
CA ARG A 28 19.24 -18.94 2.19
C ARG A 28 18.26 -18.06 2.97
N VAL A 29 18.14 -16.80 2.56
CA VAL A 29 17.13 -15.87 3.08
C VAL A 29 15.76 -16.33 2.58
N ARG A 30 15.14 -17.23 3.32
CA ARG A 30 13.71 -17.51 3.24
C ARG A 30 13.01 -16.75 4.37
N ARG A 31 12.11 -15.84 3.99
CA ARG A 31 10.96 -15.39 4.79
C ARG A 31 11.24 -14.54 6.03
N LEU A 32 11.38 -13.23 5.87
CA LEU A 32 11.11 -12.26 6.96
C LEU A 32 10.59 -10.91 6.40
N ALA A 33 9.63 -10.94 5.49
CA ALA A 33 8.91 -9.73 5.00
C ALA A 33 7.44 -9.70 5.47
N PHE A 34 7.08 -10.40 6.54
CA PHE A 34 5.67 -10.66 6.90
C PHE A 34 5.13 -9.81 8.06
N GLY A 35 5.92 -8.91 8.64
CA GLY A 35 5.52 -8.26 9.91
C GLY A 35 4.50 -7.11 9.79
N THR A 36 4.39 -6.42 8.66
CA THR A 36 3.61 -5.17 8.58
C THR A 36 2.34 -5.29 7.73
N LEU A 37 2.22 -6.32 6.93
CA LEU A 37 1.04 -6.60 6.08
C LEU A 37 -0.16 -7.18 6.86
N VAL A 38 0.02 -7.46 8.14
CA VAL A 38 -0.95 -8.18 8.96
C VAL A 38 -2.21 -7.33 9.25
N LEU A 39 -2.14 -5.99 9.23
CA LEU A 39 -3.30 -5.18 9.59
C LEU A 39 -4.37 -5.12 8.48
N VAL A 40 -3.98 -5.03 7.22
CA VAL A 40 -4.94 -5.07 6.10
C VAL A 40 -5.31 -6.51 5.74
N ALA A 41 -4.37 -7.47 5.85
CA ALA A 41 -4.63 -8.88 5.57
C ALA A 41 -5.43 -9.60 6.68
N LEU A 42 -5.37 -9.16 7.94
CA LEU A 42 -6.18 -9.73 9.04
C LEU A 42 -7.67 -9.44 8.87
N VAL A 43 -8.06 -8.34 8.23
CA VAL A 43 -9.46 -8.07 7.90
C VAL A 43 -9.98 -9.09 6.86
N VAL A 44 -9.14 -9.54 5.93
CA VAL A 44 -9.53 -10.51 4.90
C VAL A 44 -9.48 -11.96 5.41
N SER A 45 -8.51 -12.30 6.26
CA SER A 45 -8.32 -13.70 6.74
C SER A 45 -9.22 -14.06 7.92
N GLY A 46 -9.66 -13.09 8.73
CA GLY A 46 -10.53 -13.33 9.89
C GLY A 46 -11.99 -13.64 9.52
N ALA A 47 -12.44 -13.27 8.33
CA ALA A 47 -13.82 -13.49 7.88
C ALA A 47 -14.11 -14.93 7.40
N SER A 48 -13.08 -15.77 7.27
CA SER A 48 -13.26 -17.16 6.76
C SER A 48 -13.65 -18.18 7.84
N ALA A 49 -13.63 -17.84 9.13
CA ALA A 49 -13.70 -18.86 10.20
C ALA A 49 -15.08 -19.02 10.88
N THR A 50 -16.07 -18.16 10.62
CA THR A 50 -17.39 -18.27 11.29
C THR A 50 -18.58 -17.96 10.39
N ALA A 51 -18.54 -18.31 9.10
CA ALA A 51 -19.73 -18.28 8.26
C ALA A 51 -20.61 -19.50 8.62
N ASP A 52 -21.60 -19.23 9.46
CA ASP A 52 -22.64 -20.17 9.84
C ASP A 52 -23.35 -20.70 8.59
N LYS A 53 -23.63 -22.01 8.60
CA LYS A 53 -24.30 -22.78 7.53
C LYS A 53 -25.74 -22.30 7.30
N ALA A 54 -25.92 -21.19 6.59
CA ALA A 54 -27.19 -20.92 5.94
C ALA A 54 -27.14 -21.52 4.53
N ALA A 55 -27.95 -22.55 4.32
CA ALA A 55 -28.06 -23.31 3.08
C ALA A 55 -28.49 -22.45 1.89
N GLY A 56 -27.53 -21.89 1.23
CA GLY A 56 -27.62 -21.39 -0.12
C GLY A 56 -26.36 -21.88 -0.81
N VAL A 57 -26.52 -22.78 -1.79
CA VAL A 57 -25.41 -23.26 -2.63
C VAL A 57 -24.83 -22.00 -3.33
N ASP A 58 -23.77 -21.40 -2.76
CA ASP A 58 -23.00 -20.41 -3.48
C ASP A 58 -22.53 -21.08 -4.79
N PRO A 59 -22.75 -20.44 -5.95
CA PRO A 59 -22.28 -21.00 -7.21
C PRO A 59 -20.78 -21.25 -7.07
N PRO A 60 -20.26 -22.38 -7.60
CA PRO A 60 -18.86 -22.74 -7.46
C PRO A 60 -17.99 -21.54 -7.85
N GLU A 61 -17.11 -21.14 -6.95
CA GLU A 61 -16.16 -20.04 -7.15
C GLU A 61 -15.37 -20.34 -8.43
N VAL A 62 -15.31 -19.39 -9.35
CA VAL A 62 -14.48 -19.53 -10.55
C VAL A 62 -13.05 -19.56 -10.04
N ASP A 63 -12.34 -20.65 -10.29
CA ASP A 63 -10.97 -20.82 -9.81
C ASP A 63 -10.05 -19.70 -10.34
N ARG A 64 -9.00 -19.41 -9.61
CA ARG A 64 -8.10 -18.30 -9.93
C ARG A 64 -7.42 -18.44 -11.29
N PRO A 65 -6.89 -19.61 -11.71
CA PRO A 65 -6.33 -19.81 -13.05
C PRO A 65 -7.30 -19.45 -14.17
N THR A 66 -8.53 -19.95 -14.13
CA THR A 66 -9.57 -19.63 -15.11
C THR A 66 -9.93 -18.13 -15.10
N THR A 67 -9.92 -17.48 -13.92
CA THR A 67 -10.15 -16.05 -13.80
C THR A 67 -9.04 -15.26 -14.50
N ILE A 68 -7.77 -15.61 -14.26
CA ILE A 68 -6.60 -14.97 -14.90
C ILE A 68 -6.65 -15.16 -16.41
N GLU A 69 -6.96 -16.35 -16.90
CA GLU A 69 -7.09 -16.62 -18.32
C GLU A 69 -8.18 -15.74 -18.96
N ARG A 70 -9.37 -15.65 -18.39
CA ARG A 70 -10.45 -14.80 -18.90
C ARG A 70 -10.09 -13.33 -18.93
N LEU A 71 -9.44 -12.83 -17.89
CA LEU A 71 -8.93 -11.44 -17.83
C LEU A 71 -7.89 -11.21 -18.96
N THR A 72 -7.00 -12.16 -19.16
CA THR A 72 -5.96 -12.10 -20.21
C THR A 72 -6.59 -12.10 -21.61
N VAL A 73 -7.58 -12.94 -21.86
CA VAL A 73 -8.31 -13.02 -23.15
C VAL A 73 -9.08 -11.72 -23.41
N ARG A 74 -9.66 -11.08 -22.37
CA ARG A 74 -10.34 -9.80 -22.51
C ARG A 74 -9.41 -8.70 -23.02
N GLY A 75 -8.16 -8.67 -22.60
CA GLY A 75 -7.06 -7.93 -23.20
C GLY A 75 -7.12 -6.41 -23.07
N SER A 76 -8.02 -5.83 -22.26
CA SER A 76 -7.96 -4.40 -21.92
C SER A 76 -6.80 -4.13 -20.96
N ALA A 77 -6.30 -2.89 -20.90
CA ALA A 77 -5.24 -2.50 -19.99
C ALA A 77 -5.61 -2.83 -18.52
N ASP A 78 -6.85 -2.54 -18.11
CA ASP A 78 -7.33 -2.81 -16.76
C ASP A 78 -7.49 -4.31 -16.47
N SER A 79 -7.97 -5.09 -17.44
CA SER A 79 -8.08 -6.55 -17.28
C SER A 79 -6.72 -7.23 -17.20
N LEU A 80 -5.74 -6.77 -17.99
CA LEU A 80 -4.36 -7.27 -17.93
C LEU A 80 -3.69 -6.91 -16.60
N ALA A 81 -3.92 -5.70 -16.06
CA ALA A 81 -3.45 -5.31 -14.73
C ALA A 81 -4.08 -6.18 -13.64
N ALA A 82 -5.40 -6.44 -13.71
CA ALA A 82 -6.08 -7.34 -12.77
C ALA A 82 -5.50 -8.76 -12.85
N ALA A 83 -5.27 -9.28 -14.06
CA ALA A 83 -4.65 -10.59 -14.26
C ALA A 83 -3.23 -10.65 -13.65
N ALA A 84 -2.43 -9.58 -13.85
CA ALA A 84 -1.06 -9.50 -13.36
C ALA A 84 -0.99 -9.59 -11.82
N VAL A 85 -1.79 -8.80 -11.09
CA VAL A 85 -1.79 -8.84 -9.62
C VAL A 85 -2.35 -10.14 -9.06
N LEU A 86 -3.40 -10.72 -9.68
CA LEU A 86 -3.93 -12.00 -9.26
C LEU A 86 -2.92 -13.13 -9.48
N LYS A 87 -2.19 -13.10 -10.60
CA LYS A 87 -1.18 -14.10 -10.94
C LYS A 87 -0.04 -14.08 -9.93
N GLN A 88 0.48 -12.92 -9.59
CA GLN A 88 1.54 -12.78 -8.60
C GLN A 88 1.16 -13.39 -7.23
N PHE A 89 -0.10 -13.26 -6.81
CA PHE A 89 -0.56 -13.78 -5.52
C PHE A 89 -0.73 -15.29 -5.48
N GLY A 90 -0.80 -15.97 -6.61
CA GLY A 90 -1.03 -17.40 -6.73
C GLY A 90 0.22 -18.25 -7.01
N ALA A 91 1.34 -17.60 -7.35
CA ALA A 91 2.56 -18.29 -7.79
C ALA A 91 3.62 -18.30 -6.68
N GLU A 92 4.32 -19.42 -6.54
CA GLU A 92 5.53 -19.49 -5.69
C GLU A 92 6.73 -18.75 -6.33
N THR A 93 6.67 -18.57 -7.65
CA THR A 93 7.64 -17.83 -8.47
C THR A 93 6.90 -16.92 -9.45
N ASP A 94 7.50 -15.77 -9.81
CA ASP A 94 6.93 -14.89 -10.86
C ASP A 94 7.03 -15.59 -12.22
N ASP A 95 5.91 -16.13 -12.68
CA ASP A 95 5.77 -16.82 -13.95
C ASP A 95 5.00 -15.97 -14.99
N GLY A 96 5.34 -14.70 -15.14
CA GLY A 96 4.84 -13.83 -16.20
C GLY A 96 3.82 -12.78 -15.76
N SER A 97 3.73 -12.44 -14.46
CA SER A 97 2.94 -11.30 -13.97
C SER A 97 3.43 -10.00 -14.59
N TYR A 98 4.77 -9.83 -14.69
CA TYR A 98 5.36 -8.66 -15.33
C TYR A 98 4.99 -8.56 -16.81
N ALA A 99 4.99 -9.65 -17.58
CA ALA A 99 4.62 -9.62 -18.99
C ALA A 99 3.18 -9.12 -19.23
N LEU A 100 2.25 -9.46 -18.33
CA LEU A 100 0.87 -8.98 -18.41
C LEU A 100 0.77 -7.47 -18.17
N VAL A 101 1.44 -6.95 -17.14
CA VAL A 101 1.41 -5.52 -16.87
C VAL A 101 2.21 -4.72 -17.90
N ALA A 102 3.30 -5.23 -18.44
CA ALA A 102 4.05 -4.60 -19.53
C ALA A 102 3.15 -4.38 -20.74
N ARG A 103 2.37 -5.40 -21.12
CA ARG A 103 1.36 -5.27 -22.17
C ARG A 103 0.24 -4.27 -21.81
N ALA A 104 -0.17 -4.19 -20.55
CA ALA A 104 -1.14 -3.18 -20.10
C ALA A 104 -0.58 -1.75 -20.28
N VAL A 105 0.71 -1.55 -19.97
CA VAL A 105 1.41 -0.27 -20.19
C VAL A 105 1.50 0.07 -21.69
N GLU A 106 1.78 -0.89 -22.56
CA GLU A 106 1.78 -0.68 -24.02
C GLU A 106 0.42 -0.19 -24.55
N LEU A 107 -0.69 -0.71 -23.98
CA LEU A 107 -2.05 -0.29 -24.36
C LEU A 107 -2.43 1.09 -23.80
N ALA A 108 -1.85 1.50 -22.69
CA ALA A 108 -2.17 2.76 -22.03
C ALA A 108 -0.90 3.43 -21.45
N PRO A 109 0.04 3.87 -22.31
CA PRO A 109 1.38 4.28 -21.89
C PRO A 109 1.42 5.56 -21.04
N ALA A 110 0.38 6.37 -21.02
CA ALA A 110 0.27 7.58 -20.20
C ALA A 110 -0.26 7.32 -18.78
N ARG A 111 -0.58 6.06 -18.44
CA ARG A 111 -1.14 5.69 -17.14
C ARG A 111 -0.05 5.45 -16.09
N GLY A 112 0.09 6.38 -15.15
CA GLY A 112 1.08 6.31 -14.07
C GLY A 112 0.85 5.14 -13.10
N ASP A 113 -0.40 4.76 -12.85
CA ASP A 113 -0.77 3.61 -12.02
C ASP A 113 -0.29 2.27 -12.62
N LEU A 114 -0.44 2.08 -13.93
CA LEU A 114 0.07 0.90 -14.63
C LEU A 114 1.60 0.92 -14.71
N ALA A 115 2.20 2.08 -14.95
CA ALA A 115 3.65 2.23 -14.94
C ALA A 115 4.26 1.90 -13.56
N TRP A 116 3.63 2.33 -12.46
CA TRP A 116 4.06 1.95 -11.12
C TRP A 116 3.88 0.45 -10.85
N LEU A 117 2.74 -0.12 -11.22
CA LEU A 117 2.53 -1.56 -11.10
C LEU A 117 3.60 -2.35 -11.87
N ALA A 118 3.99 -1.90 -13.07
CA ALA A 118 5.06 -2.52 -13.85
C ALA A 118 6.42 -2.45 -13.12
N VAL A 119 6.78 -1.31 -12.53
CA VAL A 119 7.99 -1.18 -11.68
C VAL A 119 7.96 -2.19 -10.54
N ARG A 120 6.83 -2.33 -9.87
CA ARG A 120 6.69 -3.24 -8.73
C ARG A 120 6.81 -4.70 -9.14
N LEU A 121 6.11 -5.12 -10.19
CA LEU A 121 6.16 -6.50 -10.67
C LEU A 121 7.53 -6.83 -11.27
N CYS A 122 8.18 -5.90 -11.97
CA CYS A 122 9.55 -6.06 -12.43
C CYS A 122 10.54 -6.27 -11.27
N SER A 123 10.37 -5.54 -10.15
CA SER A 123 11.30 -5.63 -9.00
C SER A 123 11.31 -6.99 -8.29
N ILE A 124 10.35 -7.86 -8.58
CA ILE A 124 10.25 -9.23 -8.03
C ILE A 124 10.44 -10.32 -9.09
N ALA A 125 10.38 -9.97 -10.36
CA ALA A 125 10.67 -10.87 -11.48
C ALA A 125 12.18 -11.12 -11.56
N ALA A 126 12.58 -12.39 -11.76
CA ALA A 126 13.99 -12.79 -11.73
C ALA A 126 14.82 -12.16 -12.87
N ASP A 127 14.22 -12.00 -14.06
CA ASP A 127 14.90 -11.61 -15.29
C ASP A 127 14.50 -10.20 -15.77
N CYS A 128 13.98 -9.33 -14.87
CA CYS A 128 13.58 -7.99 -15.24
C CYS A 128 14.58 -6.93 -14.76
N ASP A 129 15.02 -6.06 -15.67
CA ASP A 129 15.76 -4.85 -15.31
C ASP A 129 14.79 -3.73 -14.92
N PRO A 130 14.74 -3.30 -13.65
CA PRO A 130 13.79 -2.30 -13.20
C PRO A 130 14.06 -0.88 -13.71
N VAL A 131 15.23 -0.62 -14.31
CA VAL A 131 15.62 0.72 -14.76
C VAL A 131 14.68 1.24 -15.86
N SER A 132 14.33 0.43 -16.82
CA SER A 132 13.46 0.83 -17.94
C SER A 132 12.03 1.17 -17.47
N PRO A 133 11.33 0.33 -16.67
CA PRO A 133 10.04 0.70 -16.09
C PRO A 133 10.08 1.95 -15.18
N GLU A 134 11.15 2.13 -14.38
CA GLU A 134 11.33 3.33 -13.56
C GLU A 134 11.47 4.60 -14.39
N GLN A 135 12.23 4.55 -15.48
CA GLN A 135 12.37 5.68 -16.40
C GLN A 135 11.06 6.02 -17.09
N HIS A 136 10.29 5.01 -17.51
CA HIS A 136 8.96 5.23 -18.06
C HIS A 136 8.03 5.89 -17.04
N LEU A 137 7.97 5.38 -15.81
CA LEU A 137 7.17 5.98 -14.74
C LEU A 137 7.57 7.44 -14.49
N HIS A 138 8.88 7.73 -14.44
CA HIS A 138 9.36 9.10 -14.25
C HIS A 138 8.99 10.03 -15.43
N ALA A 139 8.97 9.52 -16.65
CA ALA A 139 8.55 10.27 -17.83
C ALA A 139 7.03 10.58 -17.81
N VAL A 140 6.22 9.62 -17.35
CA VAL A 140 4.76 9.77 -17.26
C VAL A 140 4.35 10.66 -16.10
N ASP A 141 5.06 10.57 -14.96
CA ASP A 141 4.74 11.31 -13.73
C ASP A 141 6.01 11.87 -13.04
N PRO A 142 6.65 12.90 -13.62
CA PRO A 142 7.95 13.41 -13.16
C PRO A 142 7.91 14.06 -11.77
N GLY A 143 6.74 14.53 -11.31
CA GLY A 143 6.54 15.11 -9.97
C GLY A 143 6.38 14.08 -8.85
N ASN A 144 6.33 12.79 -9.16
CA ASN A 144 6.07 11.73 -8.21
C ASN A 144 7.36 11.06 -7.71
N ALA A 145 7.66 11.20 -6.43
CA ALA A 145 8.85 10.62 -5.80
C ALA A 145 8.92 9.10 -5.85
N ILE A 146 7.80 8.40 -6.11
CA ILE A 146 7.75 6.94 -6.14
C ILE A 146 8.72 6.36 -7.19
N ALA A 147 8.90 7.06 -8.32
CA ALA A 147 9.84 6.66 -9.37
C ALA A 147 11.31 6.63 -8.91
N LEU A 148 11.63 7.31 -7.80
CA LEU A 148 13.00 7.46 -7.28
C LEU A 148 13.36 6.43 -6.20
N ILE A 149 12.38 5.66 -5.70
CA ILE A 149 12.59 4.70 -4.60
C ILE A 149 13.52 3.55 -5.02
N GLY A 150 13.42 3.07 -6.25
CA GLY A 150 14.32 2.03 -6.75
C GLY A 150 15.77 2.51 -6.81
N ALA A 151 16.01 3.74 -7.26
CA ALA A 151 17.33 4.36 -7.25
C ALA A 151 17.92 4.46 -5.84
N LEU A 152 17.14 4.91 -4.84
CA LEU A 152 17.56 4.95 -3.44
C LEU A 152 17.88 3.54 -2.92
N THR A 153 17.06 2.55 -3.26
CA THR A 153 17.28 1.15 -2.84
C THR A 153 18.57 0.58 -3.40
N ARG A 154 18.87 0.82 -4.68
CA ARG A 154 20.12 0.38 -5.31
C ARG A 154 21.34 1.11 -4.74
N ALA A 155 21.24 2.42 -4.50
CA ALA A 155 22.31 3.20 -3.88
C ALA A 155 22.60 2.71 -2.45
N GLN A 156 21.57 2.42 -1.68
CA GLN A 156 21.70 1.87 -0.32
C GLN A 156 22.34 0.47 -0.32
N ALA A 157 21.96 -0.40 -1.25
CA ALA A 157 22.54 -1.74 -1.39
C ALA A 157 24.05 -1.70 -1.72
N LYS A 158 24.49 -0.66 -2.45
CA LYS A 158 25.91 -0.42 -2.79
C LYS A 158 26.66 0.39 -1.74
N ASN A 159 25.99 0.87 -0.68
CA ASN A 159 26.54 1.82 0.30
C ASN A 159 27.14 3.09 -0.36
N ASP A 160 26.58 3.52 -1.49
CA ASP A 160 27.01 4.71 -2.23
C ASP A 160 26.39 5.96 -1.60
N ALA A 161 27.16 6.61 -0.74
CA ALA A 161 26.71 7.79 0.01
C ALA A 161 26.30 8.95 -0.91
N GLY A 162 27.01 9.17 -2.02
CA GLY A 162 26.71 10.23 -2.98
C GLY A 162 25.41 9.97 -3.75
N ALA A 163 25.21 8.74 -4.21
CA ALA A 163 23.95 8.34 -4.86
C ALA A 163 22.77 8.36 -3.90
N ILE A 164 22.96 7.96 -2.62
CA ILE A 164 21.92 8.08 -1.59
C ILE A 164 21.52 9.56 -1.39
N ASP A 165 22.50 10.47 -1.26
CA ASP A 165 22.25 11.89 -1.08
C ASP A 165 21.53 12.52 -2.26
N SER A 166 21.90 12.13 -3.48
CA SER A 166 21.25 12.55 -4.71
C SER A 166 19.79 12.07 -4.76
N ALA A 167 19.55 10.81 -4.45
CA ALA A 167 18.20 10.24 -4.43
C ALA A 167 17.32 10.89 -3.34
N LEU A 168 17.83 11.10 -2.12
CA LEU A 168 17.12 11.79 -1.04
C LEU A 168 16.79 13.24 -1.41
N THR A 169 17.70 13.92 -2.11
CA THR A 169 17.48 15.29 -2.60
C THR A 169 16.35 15.33 -3.62
N ALA A 170 16.38 14.42 -4.60
CA ALA A 170 15.35 14.32 -5.63
C ALA A 170 13.97 13.97 -5.03
N ILE A 171 13.90 12.98 -4.11
CA ILE A 171 12.69 12.66 -3.36
C ILE A 171 12.16 13.88 -2.60
N GLY A 172 13.04 14.59 -1.87
CA GLY A 172 12.65 15.76 -1.09
C GLY A 172 12.22 16.96 -1.93
N SER A 173 12.56 17.00 -3.21
CA SER A 173 12.15 18.04 -4.17
C SER A 173 10.90 17.69 -4.95
N SER A 174 10.42 16.44 -4.85
CA SER A 174 9.23 15.98 -5.55
C SER A 174 7.96 16.57 -4.94
N GLU A 175 6.94 16.77 -5.77
CA GLU A 175 5.67 17.38 -5.39
C GLU A 175 4.81 16.46 -4.52
N ARG A 176 4.84 15.14 -4.83
CA ARG A 176 3.96 14.12 -4.23
C ARG A 176 4.66 12.77 -4.12
N PHE A 177 3.99 11.86 -3.42
CA PHE A 177 4.38 10.45 -3.32
C PHE A 177 3.12 9.59 -3.49
N HIS A 178 2.83 9.20 -4.73
CA HIS A 178 1.62 8.43 -5.06
C HIS A 178 1.96 7.00 -5.46
N VAL A 179 1.36 6.03 -4.81
CA VAL A 179 1.44 4.59 -5.11
C VAL A 179 0.25 4.12 -5.95
N TYR A 180 -0.71 5.01 -6.24
CA TYR A 180 -1.88 4.78 -7.10
C TYR A 180 -2.82 3.65 -6.62
N PHE A 181 -2.96 3.49 -5.30
CA PHE A 181 -3.77 2.42 -4.74
C PHE A 181 -5.23 2.49 -5.19
N ASP A 182 -5.91 3.59 -4.90
CA ASP A 182 -7.31 3.79 -5.22
C ASP A 182 -7.60 3.73 -6.73
N PRO A 183 -6.81 4.38 -7.61
CA PRO A 183 -6.95 4.24 -9.05
C PRO A 183 -6.83 2.80 -9.56
N LEU A 184 -5.87 2.03 -9.04
CA LEU A 184 -5.69 0.63 -9.43
C LEU A 184 -6.88 -0.23 -9.00
N VAL A 185 -7.39 -0.07 -7.77
CA VAL A 185 -8.58 -0.78 -7.31
C VAL A 185 -9.78 -0.41 -8.16
N ALA A 186 -10.00 0.90 -8.43
CA ALA A 186 -11.13 1.38 -9.21
C ALA A 186 -11.10 0.89 -10.67
N ALA A 187 -9.93 0.67 -11.24
CA ALA A 187 -9.76 0.15 -12.59
C ALA A 187 -9.95 -1.37 -12.66
N THR A 188 -9.38 -2.12 -11.70
CA THR A 188 -9.27 -3.59 -11.80
C THR A 188 -10.45 -4.35 -11.19
N ALA A 189 -11.11 -3.81 -10.15
CA ALA A 189 -12.22 -4.49 -9.49
C ALA A 189 -13.44 -4.71 -10.42
N PRO A 190 -13.86 -3.75 -11.26
CA PRO A 190 -14.93 -3.99 -12.23
C PRO A 190 -14.59 -5.09 -13.25
N GLU A 191 -13.33 -5.16 -13.71
CA GLU A 191 -12.88 -6.19 -14.63
C GLU A 191 -12.96 -7.59 -14.01
N LEU A 192 -12.53 -7.71 -12.74
CA LEU A 192 -12.63 -8.95 -11.99
C LEU A 192 -14.10 -9.38 -11.78
N ALA A 193 -14.97 -8.44 -11.40
CA ALA A 193 -16.39 -8.69 -11.23
C ALA A 193 -17.03 -9.18 -12.54
N GLN A 194 -16.69 -8.53 -13.66
CA GLN A 194 -17.26 -8.85 -14.97
C GLN A 194 -16.87 -10.27 -15.46
N VAL A 195 -15.61 -10.68 -15.29
CA VAL A 195 -15.18 -12.03 -15.76
C VAL A 195 -15.70 -13.16 -14.89
N ARG A 196 -16.06 -12.87 -13.63
CA ARG A 196 -16.69 -13.83 -12.72
C ARG A 196 -18.21 -13.88 -12.87
N HIS A 197 -18.80 -12.81 -13.38
CA HIS A 197 -20.25 -12.78 -13.62
C HIS A 197 -20.65 -13.82 -14.67
N ARG A 198 -21.71 -14.60 -14.40
CA ARG A 198 -22.20 -15.66 -15.30
C ARG A 198 -23.44 -15.25 -16.11
N GLY A 199 -24.01 -14.09 -15.82
CA GLY A 199 -25.17 -13.56 -16.51
C GLY A 199 -24.80 -12.79 -17.79
N SER A 200 -25.81 -12.42 -18.56
CA SER A 200 -25.65 -11.60 -19.78
C SER A 200 -25.65 -10.09 -19.53
N GLY A 201 -25.88 -9.66 -18.28
CA GLY A 201 -25.92 -8.26 -17.86
C GLY A 201 -24.65 -7.80 -17.15
N PRO A 202 -24.71 -6.61 -16.52
CA PRO A 202 -23.64 -6.14 -15.65
C PRO A 202 -23.58 -6.97 -14.36
N PRO A 203 -22.39 -7.05 -13.69
CA PRO A 203 -22.27 -7.69 -12.39
C PRO A 203 -23.22 -7.05 -11.36
N SER A 204 -23.75 -7.87 -10.46
CA SER A 204 -24.53 -7.37 -9.33
C SER A 204 -23.66 -6.54 -8.39
N ARG A 205 -24.28 -5.69 -7.56
CA ARG A 205 -23.57 -4.92 -6.53
C ARG A 205 -22.76 -5.79 -5.58
N LYS A 206 -23.30 -6.99 -5.23
CA LYS A 206 -22.61 -7.96 -4.34
C LYS A 206 -21.36 -8.53 -5.01
N GLU A 207 -21.43 -8.86 -6.31
CA GLU A 207 -20.26 -9.34 -7.07
C GLU A 207 -19.18 -8.27 -7.20
N LEU A 208 -19.58 -7.02 -7.49
CA LEU A 208 -18.64 -5.89 -7.54
C LEU A 208 -17.99 -5.64 -6.16
N ALA A 209 -18.77 -5.67 -5.08
CA ALA A 209 -18.24 -5.50 -3.73
C ALA A 209 -17.20 -6.58 -3.37
N ARG A 210 -17.50 -7.87 -3.67
CA ARG A 210 -16.55 -8.96 -3.46
C ARG A 210 -15.27 -8.80 -4.26
N ALA A 211 -15.38 -8.46 -5.55
CA ALA A 211 -14.22 -8.21 -6.40
C ALA A 211 -13.40 -7.03 -5.89
N THR A 212 -14.06 -5.96 -5.42
CA THR A 212 -13.37 -4.79 -4.86
C THR A 212 -12.58 -5.13 -3.61
N VAL A 213 -13.16 -5.86 -2.65
CA VAL A 213 -12.46 -6.30 -1.42
C VAL A 213 -11.26 -7.18 -1.76
N GLU A 214 -11.40 -8.10 -2.71
CA GLU A 214 -10.28 -8.93 -3.15
C GLU A 214 -9.17 -8.08 -3.80
N MET A 215 -9.53 -7.15 -4.71
CA MET A 215 -8.55 -6.28 -5.36
C MET A 215 -7.87 -5.34 -4.36
N ILE A 216 -8.57 -4.82 -3.36
CA ILE A 216 -7.96 -4.08 -2.24
C ILE A 216 -6.84 -4.91 -1.60
N GLY A 217 -7.11 -6.17 -1.24
CA GLY A 217 -6.13 -7.04 -0.59
C GLY A 217 -4.91 -7.33 -1.46
N VAL A 218 -5.11 -7.75 -2.71
CA VAL A 218 -4.01 -8.14 -3.59
C VAL A 218 -3.19 -6.94 -4.07
N ILE A 219 -3.84 -5.79 -4.34
CA ILE A 219 -3.14 -4.56 -4.74
C ILE A 219 -2.33 -4.01 -3.57
N ALA A 220 -2.90 -3.90 -2.36
CA ALA A 220 -2.18 -3.44 -1.19
C ALA A 220 -0.87 -4.22 -0.97
N ALA A 221 -0.90 -5.53 -1.15
CA ALA A 221 0.29 -6.36 -1.01
C ALA A 221 1.30 -6.21 -2.17
N SER A 222 0.83 -5.84 -3.37
CA SER A 222 1.67 -5.77 -4.57
C SER A 222 2.40 -4.43 -4.71
N ILE A 223 1.73 -3.30 -4.38
CA ILE A 223 2.21 -1.97 -4.76
C ILE A 223 2.99 -1.21 -3.69
N LEU A 224 3.02 -1.69 -2.43
CA LEU A 224 3.73 -0.97 -1.38
C LEU A 224 5.22 -0.85 -1.69
N PRO A 225 5.79 0.37 -1.63
CA PRO A 225 7.19 0.59 -1.94
C PRO A 225 8.11 0.01 -0.86
N PRO A 226 9.32 -0.44 -1.22
CA PRO A 226 10.33 -0.84 -0.24
C PRO A 226 10.84 0.38 0.53
N SER A 227 10.28 0.65 1.71
CA SER A 227 10.63 1.82 2.55
C SER A 227 11.92 1.62 3.37
N GLN A 228 12.47 0.41 3.39
CA GLN A 228 13.64 0.08 4.19
C GLN A 228 14.87 0.95 3.84
N ALA A 229 15.12 1.20 2.56
CA ALA A 229 16.25 2.01 2.12
C ALA A 229 16.19 3.45 2.67
N LEU A 230 15.00 4.08 2.66
CA LEU A 230 14.80 5.39 3.27
C LEU A 230 15.06 5.34 4.79
N SER A 231 14.50 4.37 5.47
CA SER A 231 14.68 4.20 6.92
C SER A 231 16.15 4.01 7.30
N LEU A 232 16.91 3.20 6.55
CA LEU A 232 18.34 2.97 6.77
C LEU A 232 19.17 4.23 6.49
N SER A 233 18.85 4.97 5.43
CA SER A 233 19.56 6.20 5.04
C SER A 233 19.33 7.35 6.01
N CYS A 234 18.25 7.30 6.80
CA CYS A 234 17.80 8.40 7.67
C CYS A 234 17.82 8.02 9.16
N LYS A 235 18.76 7.17 9.60
CA LYS A 235 18.92 6.80 11.02
C LYS A 235 20.38 6.77 11.48
N GLY A 236 20.58 6.90 12.81
CA GLY A 236 21.85 6.66 13.46
C GLY A 236 23.01 7.49 12.88
N LEU A 237 24.15 6.85 12.65
CA LEU A 237 25.36 7.51 12.14
C LEU A 237 25.20 8.09 10.75
N ALA A 238 24.28 7.60 9.93
CA ALA A 238 24.02 8.14 8.61
C ALA A 238 23.58 9.61 8.66
N LEU A 239 22.89 10.03 9.72
CA LEU A 239 22.45 11.42 9.90
C LEU A 239 23.59 12.39 10.21
N GLN A 240 24.78 11.89 10.57
CA GLN A 240 25.96 12.72 10.85
C GLN A 240 26.72 13.14 9.57
N LEU A 241 26.38 12.53 8.43
CA LEU A 241 26.93 12.95 7.14
C LEU A 241 26.41 14.36 6.78
N ASP A 242 27.28 15.14 6.11
CA ASP A 242 26.99 16.54 5.79
C ASP A 242 25.66 16.71 5.02
N GLY A 243 24.78 17.54 5.58
CA GLY A 243 23.47 17.86 5.01
C GLY A 243 22.46 16.68 4.96
N ARG A 244 22.83 15.45 5.40
CA ARG A 244 21.97 14.25 5.34
C ARG A 244 20.69 14.42 6.16
N LEU A 245 20.79 14.98 7.36
CA LEU A 245 19.63 15.23 8.22
C LEU A 245 18.57 16.08 7.49
N GLU A 246 18.99 17.14 6.82
CA GLU A 246 18.05 18.03 6.13
C GLU A 246 17.46 17.37 4.86
N ARG A 247 18.24 16.56 4.13
CA ARG A 247 17.73 15.76 3.02
C ARG A 247 16.67 14.74 3.50
N CYS A 248 16.93 14.06 4.62
CA CYS A 248 15.98 13.14 5.24
C CYS A 248 14.70 13.86 5.70
N ARG A 249 14.81 15.05 6.26
CA ARG A 249 13.64 15.86 6.65
C ARG A 249 12.78 16.23 5.46
N ARG A 250 13.38 16.67 4.36
CA ARG A 250 12.63 16.95 3.12
C ARG A 250 11.98 15.72 2.54
N ALA A 251 12.69 14.60 2.44
CA ALA A 251 12.14 13.33 1.97
C ALA A 251 10.96 12.88 2.83
N ALA A 252 11.07 12.96 4.17
CA ALA A 252 9.99 12.60 5.09
C ALA A 252 8.71 13.45 4.88
N ARG A 253 8.84 14.74 4.56
CA ARG A 253 7.70 15.61 4.21
C ARG A 253 7.05 15.20 2.89
N THR A 254 7.82 14.68 1.94
CA THR A 254 7.25 14.17 0.67
C THR A 254 6.44 12.90 0.91
N PHE A 255 6.91 11.99 1.77
CA PHE A 255 6.16 10.81 2.18
C PHE A 255 4.88 11.15 2.96
N GLU A 256 4.88 12.22 3.79
CA GLU A 256 3.67 12.72 4.46
C GLU A 256 2.56 13.09 3.47
N ARG A 257 2.92 13.50 2.24
CA ARG A 257 1.97 13.87 1.18
C ARG A 257 1.55 12.68 0.29
N ALA A 258 1.74 11.45 0.78
CA ALA A 258 1.37 10.26 0.04
C ALA A 258 -0.15 10.14 -0.17
N ASP A 259 -0.52 9.29 -1.12
CA ASP A 259 -1.91 8.98 -1.46
C ASP A 259 -2.52 7.86 -0.61
N THR A 260 -1.73 7.21 0.28
CA THR A 260 -2.21 6.16 1.17
C THR A 260 -1.86 6.42 2.63
N PHE A 261 -2.70 5.96 3.55
CA PHE A 261 -2.44 6.06 4.99
C PHE A 261 -1.13 5.37 5.39
N ILE A 262 -0.79 4.23 4.79
CA ILE A 262 0.42 3.49 5.13
C ILE A 262 1.66 4.33 4.85
N VAL A 263 1.75 4.95 3.68
CA VAL A 263 2.93 5.73 3.29
C VAL A 263 2.97 7.07 4.00
N GLU A 264 1.83 7.75 4.20
CA GLU A 264 1.72 8.95 5.04
C GLU A 264 2.21 8.66 6.46
N GLY A 265 1.77 7.54 7.06
CA GLY A 265 2.20 7.12 8.38
C GLY A 265 3.71 6.87 8.50
N LEU A 266 4.35 6.33 7.45
CA LEU A 266 5.80 6.20 7.36
C LEU A 266 6.48 7.59 7.35
N GLY A 267 5.96 8.53 6.57
CA GLY A 267 6.45 9.91 6.51
C GLY A 267 6.37 10.60 7.87
N LEU A 268 5.23 10.54 8.54
CA LEU A 268 5.03 11.11 9.87
C LEU A 268 5.91 10.44 10.93
N SER A 269 6.07 9.11 10.87
CA SER A 269 6.94 8.37 11.80
C SER A 269 8.41 8.74 11.63
N LEU A 270 8.86 8.92 10.40
CA LEU A 270 10.21 9.38 10.12
C LEU A 270 10.41 10.81 10.60
N GLN A 271 9.46 11.71 10.36
CA GLN A 271 9.52 13.08 10.86
C GLN A 271 9.66 13.11 12.39
N GLN A 272 8.89 12.34 13.14
CA GLN A 272 9.02 12.29 14.60
C GLN A 272 10.42 11.92 15.11
N LYS A 273 11.16 11.12 14.32
CA LYS A 273 12.55 10.72 14.65
C LYS A 273 13.57 11.81 14.26
N LEU A 274 13.23 12.69 13.33
CA LEU A 274 14.15 13.67 12.76
C LEU A 274 14.05 15.08 13.36
N TRP A 275 12.97 15.36 14.12
CA TRP A 275 12.80 16.64 14.82
C TRP A 275 12.72 16.41 16.33
N PRO A 276 13.40 17.29 17.13
CA PRO A 276 13.23 17.28 18.57
C PRO A 276 11.75 17.52 18.95
N LEU A 277 11.22 16.76 19.89
CA LEU A 277 9.80 16.82 20.28
C LEU A 277 9.39 18.21 20.80
N ASP A 278 10.31 18.92 21.46
CA ASP A 278 10.13 20.25 22.01
C ASP A 278 10.32 21.39 21.00
N SER A 279 10.77 21.08 19.77
CA SER A 279 10.83 22.06 18.68
C SER A 279 9.43 22.42 18.15
N ALA A 280 9.32 23.56 17.46
CA ALA A 280 8.08 23.96 16.80
C ALA A 280 7.62 22.90 15.78
N GLU A 281 8.57 22.38 14.99
CA GLU A 281 8.34 21.33 13.99
C GLU A 281 7.93 20.02 14.65
N GLY A 282 8.59 19.60 15.73
CA GLY A 282 8.24 18.38 16.46
C GLY A 282 6.83 18.41 17.02
N ARG A 283 6.41 19.55 17.59
CA ARG A 283 5.03 19.76 18.03
C ARG A 283 4.03 19.71 16.87
N ALA A 284 4.37 20.34 15.72
CA ALA A 284 3.53 20.30 14.53
C ALA A 284 3.36 18.87 13.99
N VAL A 285 4.44 18.08 13.94
CA VAL A 285 4.38 16.66 13.55
C VAL A 285 3.51 15.86 14.51
N THR A 286 3.63 16.10 15.81
CA THR A 286 2.79 15.43 16.83
C THR A 286 1.30 15.73 16.62
N ALA A 287 0.95 16.98 16.32
CA ALA A 287 -0.43 17.37 16.02
C ALA A 287 -0.96 16.69 14.75
N LYS A 288 -0.18 16.68 13.66
CA LYS A 288 -0.53 15.97 12.42
C LYS A 288 -0.73 14.48 12.64
N ARG A 289 0.17 13.84 13.41
CA ARG A 289 0.07 12.43 13.74
C ARG A 289 -1.20 12.10 14.52
N ARG A 290 -1.65 12.98 15.41
CA ARG A 290 -2.92 12.81 16.11
C ARG A 290 -4.11 12.78 15.15
N VAL A 291 -4.15 13.68 14.17
CA VAL A 291 -5.19 13.70 13.12
C VAL A 291 -5.13 12.45 12.26
N PHE A 292 -3.92 12.08 11.81
CA PHE A 292 -3.68 10.86 11.04
C PHE A 292 -4.18 9.60 11.77
N GLN A 293 -3.82 9.43 13.04
CA GLN A 293 -4.23 8.27 13.84
C GLN A 293 -5.73 8.19 14.00
N TYR A 294 -6.38 9.32 14.27
CA TYR A 294 -7.83 9.40 14.35
C TYR A 294 -8.48 8.95 13.04
N ARG A 295 -8.05 9.49 11.92
CA ARG A 295 -8.60 9.15 10.61
C ARG A 295 -8.38 7.67 10.27
N LEU A 296 -7.20 7.15 10.55
CA LEU A 296 -6.90 5.74 10.33
C LEU A 296 -7.77 4.81 11.19
N GLU A 297 -7.97 5.13 12.49
CA GLU A 297 -8.82 4.36 13.39
C GLU A 297 -10.28 4.38 12.94
N GLU A 298 -10.83 5.54 12.62
CA GLU A 298 -12.22 5.67 12.17
C GLU A 298 -12.44 5.01 10.81
N TYR A 299 -11.49 5.16 9.86
CA TYR A 299 -11.56 4.49 8.57
C TYR A 299 -11.48 2.97 8.72
N SER A 300 -10.59 2.47 9.56
CA SER A 300 -10.48 1.04 9.87
C SER A 300 -11.78 0.51 10.49
N ARG A 301 -12.40 1.26 11.41
CA ARG A 301 -13.67 0.88 12.06
C ARG A 301 -14.81 0.77 11.04
N LEU A 302 -14.90 1.72 10.09
CA LEU A 302 -15.89 1.67 9.01
C LEU A 302 -15.63 0.46 8.09
N SER A 303 -14.38 0.20 7.74
CA SER A 303 -14.00 -0.92 6.88
C SER A 303 -14.28 -2.28 7.53
N ILE A 304 -14.05 -2.42 8.83
CA ILE A 304 -14.34 -3.66 9.59
C ILE A 304 -15.86 -3.88 9.71
N SER A 305 -16.64 -2.84 9.99
CA SER A 305 -18.11 -2.97 10.05
C SER A 305 -18.72 -3.31 8.69
N ALA A 306 -18.09 -2.86 7.61
CA ALA A 306 -18.45 -3.21 6.22
C ALA A 306 -17.96 -4.62 5.79
N ALA A 307 -17.27 -5.37 6.63
CA ALA A 307 -16.82 -6.75 6.32
C ALA A 307 -17.98 -7.72 6.07
N ASN A 308 -19.18 -7.41 6.54
CA ASN A 308 -20.40 -7.99 5.99
C ASN A 308 -20.69 -7.34 4.63
N PHE A 309 -20.42 -8.04 3.55
CA PHE A 309 -20.59 -7.56 2.16
C PHE A 309 -21.94 -6.87 1.87
N ALA A 310 -22.95 -7.06 2.72
CA ALA A 310 -24.25 -6.37 2.61
C ALA A 310 -24.15 -4.87 2.97
N GLU A 311 -23.20 -4.49 3.79
CA GLU A 311 -22.97 -3.10 4.25
C GLU A 311 -21.81 -2.42 3.51
N PHE A 312 -21.10 -3.17 2.66
CA PHE A 312 -19.99 -2.62 1.90
C PHE A 312 -20.50 -1.50 0.98
N PRO A 313 -19.87 -0.31 0.99
CA PRO A 313 -20.32 0.81 0.19
C PRO A 313 -20.40 0.43 -1.29
N THR A 314 -21.58 0.55 -1.88
CA THR A 314 -21.82 0.17 -3.28
C THR A 314 -21.18 1.13 -4.28
N ASP A 315 -20.71 2.27 -3.80
CA ASP A 315 -20.09 3.33 -4.58
C ASP A 315 -18.56 3.41 -4.38
N VAL A 316 -17.94 2.42 -3.71
CA VAL A 316 -16.52 2.45 -3.39
C VAL A 316 -15.64 2.61 -4.64
N VAL A 317 -15.96 1.94 -5.73
CA VAL A 317 -15.22 2.07 -7.00
C VAL A 317 -15.32 3.49 -7.55
N GLU A 318 -16.49 4.12 -7.44
CA GLU A 318 -16.68 5.50 -7.87
C GLU A 318 -15.99 6.50 -6.95
N VAL A 319 -16.03 6.27 -5.63
CA VAL A 319 -15.30 7.09 -4.66
C VAL A 319 -13.79 7.02 -4.94
N PHE A 320 -13.22 5.84 -5.16
CA PHE A 320 -11.81 5.67 -5.48
C PHE A 320 -11.41 6.27 -6.84
N ARG A 321 -12.32 6.27 -7.81
CA ARG A 321 -12.09 6.90 -9.10
C ARG A 321 -12.06 8.43 -9.00
N THR A 322 -12.93 9.01 -8.17
CA THR A 322 -13.08 10.47 -8.02
C THR A 322 -12.18 11.05 -6.94
N HIS A 323 -11.69 10.23 -6.01
CA HIS A 323 -10.83 10.62 -4.90
C HIS A 323 -9.59 9.71 -4.89
N PRO A 324 -8.56 10.02 -5.70
CA PRO A 324 -7.42 9.13 -5.93
C PRO A 324 -6.46 9.03 -4.72
N ARG A 325 -6.78 9.66 -3.60
CA ARG A 325 -6.07 9.55 -2.33
C ARG A 325 -6.98 8.87 -1.30
N GLU A 326 -6.48 7.83 -0.66
CA GLU A 326 -7.19 7.07 0.37
C GLU A 326 -7.72 7.96 1.50
N GLN A 327 -6.96 9.02 1.86
CA GLN A 327 -7.37 9.99 2.87
C GLN A 327 -8.62 10.78 2.45
N ASP A 328 -8.71 11.17 1.17
CA ASP A 328 -9.85 11.92 0.64
C ASP A 328 -11.07 11.00 0.51
N ALA A 329 -10.88 9.77 0.07
CA ALA A 329 -11.93 8.74 0.06
C ALA A 329 -12.46 8.45 1.47
N ALA A 330 -11.59 8.36 2.48
CA ALA A 330 -11.99 8.19 3.87
C ALA A 330 -12.87 9.35 4.37
N LEU A 331 -12.55 10.60 4.02
CA LEU A 331 -13.37 11.77 4.38
C LEU A 331 -14.77 11.75 3.76
N VAL A 332 -14.92 11.19 2.56
CA VAL A 332 -16.26 10.98 1.97
C VAL A 332 -17.08 10.02 2.82
N TYR A 333 -16.48 8.93 3.29
CA TYR A 333 -17.18 7.97 4.17
C TYR A 333 -17.46 8.54 5.55
N PHE A 334 -16.55 9.36 6.11
CA PHE A 334 -16.79 10.06 7.37
C PHE A 334 -18.00 11.00 7.26
N ALA A 335 -18.08 11.78 6.20
CA ALA A 335 -19.22 12.67 5.96
C ALA A 335 -20.55 11.88 5.89
N LYS A 336 -20.57 10.74 5.19
CA LYS A 336 -21.75 9.87 5.11
C LYS A 336 -22.14 9.26 6.46
N ALA A 337 -21.15 8.94 7.31
CA ALA A 337 -21.36 8.36 8.63
C ALA A 337 -21.55 9.39 9.75
N GLY A 338 -21.49 10.70 9.45
CA GLY A 338 -21.56 11.76 10.46
C GLY A 338 -20.34 11.82 11.39
N ILE A 339 -19.18 11.31 10.93
CA ILE A 339 -17.94 11.32 11.69
C ILE A 339 -17.18 12.61 11.39
N PRO A 340 -16.71 13.36 12.40
CA PRO A 340 -15.89 14.55 12.19
C PRO A 340 -14.59 14.25 11.44
N ALA A 341 -14.14 15.15 10.57
CA ALA A 341 -12.87 15.02 9.84
C ALA A 341 -11.64 15.12 10.76
N ASP A 342 -11.77 15.85 11.87
CA ASP A 342 -10.71 16.07 12.85
C ASP A 342 -11.07 15.47 14.22
N PRO A 343 -10.09 14.99 14.98
CA PRO A 343 -10.33 14.35 16.26
C PRO A 343 -10.94 15.32 17.28
N PRO A 344 -12.03 14.92 17.96
CA PRO A 344 -12.53 15.66 19.12
C PRO A 344 -11.42 15.91 20.15
N THR A 345 -11.52 16.98 20.94
CA THR A 345 -10.49 17.32 21.94
C THR A 345 -10.27 16.17 22.95
N SER A 346 -11.34 15.47 23.32
CA SER A 346 -11.32 14.34 24.24
C SER A 346 -10.82 13.03 23.61
N TRP A 347 -10.64 12.97 22.28
CA TRP A 347 -10.21 11.73 21.62
C TRP A 347 -8.80 11.34 22.00
N THR A 348 -8.62 10.06 22.30
CA THR A 348 -7.32 9.41 22.53
C THR A 348 -7.25 8.14 21.70
N SER A 349 -6.11 7.87 21.08
CA SER A 349 -5.91 6.67 20.25
C SER A 349 -6.09 5.40 21.09
N THR A 350 -6.76 4.41 20.49
CA THR A 350 -6.91 3.07 21.07
C THR A 350 -5.89 2.08 20.48
N MET A 351 -5.26 2.42 19.36
CA MET A 351 -4.32 1.55 18.65
C MET A 351 -2.89 1.63 19.15
N LEU A 352 -2.52 2.67 19.87
CA LEU A 352 -1.16 2.80 20.41
C LEU A 352 -1.16 2.64 21.93
N PRO A 353 -0.16 1.92 22.49
CA PRO A 353 0.07 1.97 23.92
C PRO A 353 0.34 3.44 24.30
N ARG A 354 -0.27 3.90 25.38
CA ARG A 354 0.07 5.20 25.96
C ARG A 354 1.56 5.17 26.25
N VAL A 355 2.33 5.98 25.52
CA VAL A 355 3.72 6.22 25.90
C VAL A 355 3.68 6.86 27.27
N PRO A 356 4.34 6.25 28.27
CA PRO A 356 4.34 6.76 29.64
C PRO A 356 4.98 8.16 29.74
#